data_2a4041d119e35587a54f8e1915b886a4
#
_entry.id   2a4041d119e35587a54f8e1915b886a4
#
_cell.length_a   1.000
_cell.length_b   1.000
_cell.length_c   1.000
_cell.angle_alpha   90.00
_cell.angle_beta   90.00
_cell.angle_gamma   90.00
#
_symmetry.space_group_name_H-M   'P 1'
#
loop_
_entity.id
_entity.type
_entity.pdbx_description
1 polymer ?
#
loop_
_entity_poly.entity_id
_entity_poly.type
_entity_poly.pdbx_seq_one_letter_code
_entity_poly.pdbx_strand_id
1 'polypeptide(L)'
;MIKSNQRSIDNVAAVAREAENYADKLTALNNKQDKTSQDIDLMAEYVKKLNELYPDLNLKIDKHTGKITADGKEINDLNKYLERNIELLRQQAEANVYKKNYQKAIEKKVEDESKMPDVKQNYEEAKDAYN
;
A
#
# COMPACT_ATOMS: atom_id res chain seq x y z
N MET A 1 7.84 -5.99 -20.32
CA MET A 1 7.03 -4.94 -19.66
C MET A 1 5.80 -5.48 -18.97
N ILE A 2 5.00 -6.31 -19.63
CA ILE A 2 3.80 -6.91 -19.03
C ILE A 2 4.16 -7.76 -17.80
N LYS A 3 5.26 -8.52 -17.87
CA LYS A 3 5.73 -9.36 -16.76
C LYS A 3 6.16 -8.54 -15.53
N SER A 4 6.82 -7.38 -15.71
CA SER A 4 7.24 -6.54 -14.58
C SER A 4 6.06 -5.83 -13.93
N ASN A 5 5.04 -5.41 -14.72
CA ASN A 5 3.81 -4.83 -14.20
C ASN A 5 3.03 -5.87 -13.38
N GLN A 6 2.94 -7.10 -13.89
CA GLN A 6 2.26 -8.17 -13.19
C GLN A 6 2.94 -8.53 -11.88
N ARG A 7 4.27 -8.59 -11.84
CA ARG A 7 5.04 -8.84 -10.61
C ARG A 7 4.80 -7.75 -9.56
N SER A 8 4.75 -6.47 -9.98
CA SER A 8 4.50 -5.37 -9.06
C SER A 8 3.08 -5.43 -8.50
N ILE A 9 2.10 -5.76 -9.31
CA ILE A 9 0.71 -5.96 -8.89
C ILE A 9 0.61 -7.18 -7.96
N ASP A 10 1.27 -8.29 -8.30
CA ASP A 10 1.30 -9.50 -7.48
C ASP A 10 1.95 -9.22 -6.12
N ASN A 11 3.01 -8.39 -6.08
CA ASN A 11 3.63 -7.95 -4.83
C ASN A 11 2.65 -7.15 -3.97
N VAL A 12 1.91 -6.22 -4.55
CA VAL A 12 0.89 -5.45 -3.83
C VAL A 12 -0.15 -6.39 -3.22
N ALA A 13 -0.63 -7.36 -3.99
CA ALA A 13 -1.59 -8.35 -3.52
C ALA A 13 -1.02 -9.24 -2.41
N ALA A 14 0.25 -9.65 -2.53
CA ALA A 14 0.91 -10.48 -1.53
C ALA A 14 1.09 -9.73 -0.20
N VAL A 15 1.49 -8.46 -0.25
CA VAL A 15 1.61 -7.61 0.94
C VAL A 15 0.26 -7.45 1.62
N ALA A 16 -0.80 -7.19 0.84
CA ALA A 16 -2.15 -7.05 1.38
C ALA A 16 -2.63 -8.32 2.08
N ARG A 17 -2.39 -9.49 1.48
CA ARG A 17 -2.77 -10.77 2.10
C ARG A 17 -2.02 -11.02 3.39
N GLU A 18 -0.73 -10.70 3.44
CA GLU A 18 0.07 -10.82 4.65
C GLU A 18 -0.45 -9.88 5.73
N ALA A 19 -0.77 -8.64 5.38
CA ALA A 19 -1.33 -7.67 6.29
C ALA A 19 -2.70 -8.13 6.83
N GLU A 20 -3.57 -8.65 5.97
CA GLU A 20 -4.87 -9.19 6.39
C GLU A 20 -4.72 -10.34 7.38
N ASN A 21 -3.73 -11.22 7.15
CA ASN A 21 -3.44 -12.34 8.04
C ASN A 21 -3.02 -11.85 9.44
N TYR A 22 -2.11 -10.88 9.50
CA TYR A 22 -1.70 -10.30 10.78
C TYR A 22 -2.85 -9.52 11.44
N ALA A 23 -3.65 -8.82 10.64
CA ALA A 23 -4.82 -8.11 11.15
C ALA A 23 -5.84 -9.05 11.79
N ASP A 24 -6.11 -10.19 11.16
CA ASP A 24 -7.03 -11.21 11.69
C ASP A 24 -6.52 -11.78 13.03
N LYS A 25 -5.24 -12.09 13.09
CA LYS A 25 -4.60 -12.59 14.31
C LYS A 25 -4.63 -11.55 15.43
N LEU A 26 -4.31 -10.30 15.10
CA LEU A 26 -4.33 -9.19 16.05
C LEU A 26 -5.74 -8.96 16.59
N THR A 27 -6.73 -8.94 15.70
CA THR A 27 -8.13 -8.74 16.08
C THR A 27 -8.63 -9.86 17.00
N ALA A 28 -8.27 -11.12 16.70
CA ALA A 28 -8.63 -12.25 17.54
C ALA A 28 -8.08 -12.10 18.96
N LEU A 29 -6.82 -11.71 19.10
CA LEU A 29 -6.23 -11.46 20.42
C LEU A 29 -6.85 -10.25 21.11
N ASN A 30 -7.12 -9.19 20.34
CA ASN A 30 -7.74 -7.98 20.89
C ASN A 30 -9.13 -8.25 21.46
N ASN A 31 -9.86 -9.21 20.91
CA ASN A 31 -11.20 -9.58 21.35
C ASN A 31 -11.22 -10.49 22.57
N LYS A 32 -10.07 -11.01 23.00
CA LYS A 32 -10.00 -11.80 24.23
C LYS A 32 -10.32 -10.93 25.43
N GLN A 33 -11.15 -11.45 26.35
CA GLN A 33 -11.52 -10.73 27.58
C GLN A 33 -10.35 -10.64 28.56
N ASP A 34 -9.67 -11.76 28.77
CA ASP A 34 -8.55 -11.84 29.72
C ASP A 34 -7.26 -12.08 28.95
N LYS A 35 -6.59 -10.99 28.62
CA LYS A 35 -5.31 -11.06 27.91
C LYS A 35 -4.17 -11.34 28.89
N THR A 36 -3.36 -12.34 28.59
CA THR A 36 -2.14 -12.60 29.33
C THR A 36 -1.03 -11.65 28.83
N SER A 37 0.08 -11.55 29.58
CA SER A 37 1.24 -10.79 29.13
C SER A 37 1.80 -11.35 27.80
N GLN A 38 1.72 -12.65 27.62
CA GLN A 38 2.13 -13.32 26.38
C GLN A 38 1.22 -12.91 25.21
N ASP A 39 -0.08 -12.82 25.45
CA ASP A 39 -1.04 -12.34 24.43
C ASP A 39 -0.70 -10.91 24.00
N ILE A 40 -0.40 -10.03 24.94
CA ILE A 40 -0.04 -8.64 24.66
C ILE A 40 1.29 -8.55 23.90
N ASP A 41 2.28 -9.36 24.26
CA ASP A 41 3.55 -9.43 23.56
C ASP A 41 3.36 -9.86 22.10
N LEU A 42 2.50 -10.84 21.87
CA LEU A 42 2.17 -11.33 20.52
C LEU A 42 1.42 -10.26 19.73
N MET A 43 0.49 -9.55 20.36
CA MET A 43 -0.20 -8.41 19.75
C MET A 43 0.80 -7.33 19.34
N ALA A 44 1.79 -7.04 20.18
CA ALA A 44 2.85 -6.07 19.85
C ALA A 44 3.66 -6.50 18.62
N GLU A 45 3.92 -7.80 18.50
CA GLU A 45 4.61 -8.37 17.33
C GLU A 45 3.77 -8.14 16.05
N TYR A 46 2.47 -8.41 16.10
CA TYR A 46 1.58 -8.19 14.95
C TYR A 46 1.45 -6.72 14.59
N VAL A 47 1.38 -5.83 15.59
CA VAL A 47 1.40 -4.38 15.35
C VAL A 47 2.66 -3.97 14.62
N LYS A 48 3.81 -4.47 15.06
CA LYS A 48 5.09 -4.21 14.41
C LYS A 48 5.09 -4.68 12.96
N LYS A 49 4.62 -5.90 12.69
CA LYS A 49 4.55 -6.46 11.35
C LYS A 49 3.63 -5.66 10.44
N LEU A 50 2.47 -5.26 10.94
CA LEU A 50 1.54 -4.42 10.19
C LEU A 50 2.16 -3.07 9.83
N ASN A 51 2.86 -2.42 10.76
CA ASN A 51 3.53 -1.16 10.50
C ASN A 51 4.71 -1.31 9.52
N GLU A 52 5.36 -2.46 9.49
CA GLU A 52 6.41 -2.75 8.50
C GLU A 52 5.82 -2.87 7.09
N LEU A 53 4.68 -3.53 6.96
CA LEU A 53 4.00 -3.70 5.68
C LEU A 53 3.35 -2.41 5.20
N TYR A 54 2.69 -1.69 6.10
CA TYR A 54 2.00 -0.43 5.82
C TYR A 54 2.33 0.60 6.91
N PRO A 55 3.43 1.35 6.78
CA PRO A 55 3.81 2.36 7.78
C PRO A 55 2.72 3.40 8.05
N ASP A 56 1.88 3.70 7.06
CA ASP A 56 0.79 4.67 7.19
C ASP A 56 -0.30 4.23 8.18
N LEU A 57 -0.34 2.94 8.54
CA LEU A 57 -1.24 2.49 9.61
C LEU A 57 -0.90 3.13 10.95
N ASN A 58 0.39 3.35 11.20
CA ASN A 58 0.91 4.00 12.41
C ASN A 58 0.22 3.50 13.69
N LEU A 59 0.18 2.17 13.84
CA LEU A 59 -0.40 1.52 15.01
C LEU A 59 0.54 1.57 16.18
N LYS A 60 -0.01 1.71 17.38
CA LYS A 60 0.73 1.60 18.63
C LYS A 60 -0.06 0.73 19.60
N ILE A 61 0.64 0.04 20.47
CA ILE A 61 0.04 -0.78 21.51
C ILE A 61 0.62 -0.38 22.87
N ASP A 62 -0.27 -0.26 23.86
CA ASP A 62 0.14 -0.12 25.24
C ASP A 62 0.42 -1.52 25.80
N LYS A 63 1.68 -1.77 26.17
CA LYS A 63 2.10 -3.09 26.65
C LYS A 63 1.53 -3.46 28.02
N HIS A 64 1.03 -2.50 28.76
CA HIS A 64 0.39 -2.74 30.07
C HIS A 64 -1.09 -3.12 29.93
N THR A 65 -1.81 -2.42 29.05
CA THR A 65 -3.26 -2.61 28.90
C THR A 65 -3.65 -3.42 27.68
N GLY A 66 -2.75 -3.53 26.68
CA GLY A 66 -3.06 -4.14 25.39
C GLY A 66 -3.88 -3.25 24.47
N LYS A 67 -4.07 -1.98 24.84
CA LYS A 67 -4.86 -1.03 24.05
C LYS A 67 -4.11 -0.59 22.80
N ILE A 68 -4.81 -0.62 21.66
CA ILE A 68 -4.23 -0.28 20.36
C ILE A 68 -4.79 1.06 19.91
N THR A 69 -3.90 1.93 19.43
CA THR A 69 -4.22 3.24 18.86
C THR A 69 -3.65 3.33 17.45
N ALA A 70 -4.21 4.24 16.65
CA ALA A 70 -3.67 4.61 15.35
C ALA A 70 -3.56 6.12 15.28
N ASP A 71 -2.38 6.62 14.88
CA ASP A 71 -2.08 8.07 14.88
C ASP A 71 -2.37 8.75 16.23
N GLY A 72 -2.18 8.01 17.32
CA GLY A 72 -2.44 8.51 18.67
C GLY A 72 -3.91 8.55 19.08
N LYS A 73 -4.82 8.06 18.22
CA LYS A 73 -6.26 8.06 18.49
C LYS A 73 -6.74 6.66 18.84
N GLU A 74 -7.72 6.59 19.74
CA GLU A 74 -8.36 5.31 20.08
C GLU A 74 -9.12 4.73 18.88
N ILE A 75 -9.07 3.42 18.76
CA ILE A 75 -9.79 2.68 17.71
C ILE A 75 -10.98 1.98 18.39
N ASN A 76 -12.20 2.36 18.01
CA ASN A 76 -13.41 1.75 18.58
C ASN A 76 -13.65 0.33 18.08
N ASP A 77 -13.40 0.09 16.78
CA ASP A 77 -13.57 -1.24 16.17
C ASP A 77 -12.31 -1.53 15.35
N LEU A 78 -11.40 -2.29 15.96
CA LEU A 78 -10.11 -2.59 15.35
C LEU A 78 -10.26 -3.38 14.05
N ASN A 79 -11.17 -4.34 14.00
CA ASN A 79 -11.39 -5.16 12.81
C ASN A 79 -11.81 -4.30 11.62
N LYS A 80 -12.82 -3.47 11.79
CA LYS A 80 -13.29 -2.57 10.73
C LYS A 80 -12.23 -1.55 10.34
N TYR A 81 -11.52 -1.01 11.32
CA TYR A 81 -10.43 -0.07 11.06
C TYR A 81 -9.36 -0.70 10.17
N LEU A 82 -8.91 -1.89 10.52
CA LEU A 82 -7.85 -2.58 9.77
C LEU A 82 -8.33 -3.01 8.38
N GLU A 83 -9.53 -3.58 8.26
CA GLU A 83 -10.10 -3.94 6.96
C GLU A 83 -10.14 -2.74 6.01
N ARG A 84 -10.71 -1.63 6.49
CA ARG A 84 -10.88 -0.42 5.69
C ARG A 84 -9.54 0.18 5.29
N ASN A 85 -8.61 0.32 6.23
CA ASN A 85 -7.34 0.98 5.97
C ASN A 85 -6.39 0.12 5.16
N ILE A 86 -6.35 -1.20 5.38
CA ILE A 86 -5.55 -2.11 4.56
C ILE A 86 -6.05 -2.09 3.11
N GLU A 87 -7.37 -2.14 2.90
CA GLU A 87 -7.93 -2.06 1.55
C GLU A 87 -7.59 -0.73 0.86
N LEU A 88 -7.71 0.38 1.59
CA LEU A 88 -7.35 1.70 1.06
C LEU A 88 -5.88 1.78 0.69
N LEU A 89 -4.99 1.29 1.56
CA LEU A 89 -3.55 1.30 1.32
C LEU A 89 -3.17 0.37 0.16
N ARG A 90 -3.86 -0.77 0.03
CA ARG A 90 -3.69 -1.66 -1.13
C ARG A 90 -4.06 -0.94 -2.42
N GLN A 91 -5.19 -0.25 -2.45
CA GLN A 91 -5.63 0.52 -3.62
C GLN A 91 -4.63 1.62 -3.98
N GLN A 92 -4.12 2.33 -2.98
CA GLN A 92 -3.09 3.36 -3.19
C GLN A 92 -1.80 2.76 -3.75
N ALA A 93 -1.38 1.60 -3.25
CA ALA A 93 -0.20 0.91 -3.73
C ALA A 93 -0.37 0.46 -5.19
N GLU A 94 -1.53 -0.08 -5.56
CA GLU A 94 -1.85 -0.43 -6.95
C GLU A 94 -1.83 0.79 -7.85
N ALA A 95 -2.47 1.88 -7.42
CA ALA A 95 -2.49 3.13 -8.18
C ALA A 95 -1.07 3.66 -8.41
N ASN A 96 -0.20 3.56 -7.42
CA ASN A 96 1.20 3.98 -7.55
C ASN A 96 1.97 3.11 -8.56
N VAL A 97 1.70 1.82 -8.62
CA VAL A 97 2.30 0.92 -9.63
C VAL A 97 1.89 1.36 -11.04
N TYR A 98 0.59 1.57 -11.27
CA TYR A 98 0.10 2.02 -12.57
C TYR A 98 0.67 3.39 -12.96
N LYS A 99 0.73 4.31 -12.02
CA LYS A 99 1.29 5.65 -12.24
C LYS A 99 2.76 5.59 -12.64
N LYS A 100 3.57 4.81 -11.95
CA LYS A 100 4.99 4.63 -12.28
C LYS A 100 5.17 4.03 -13.67
N ASN A 101 4.38 3.01 -14.01
CA ASN A 101 4.46 2.36 -15.31
C ASN A 101 4.06 3.30 -16.44
N TYR A 102 3.03 4.11 -16.21
CA TYR A 102 2.59 5.13 -17.16
C TYR A 102 3.68 6.17 -17.40
N GLN A 103 4.31 6.67 -16.35
CA GLN A 103 5.40 7.64 -16.45
C GLN A 103 6.60 7.06 -17.20
N LYS A 104 6.99 5.83 -16.93
CA LYS A 104 8.08 5.16 -17.64
C LYS A 104 7.77 5.00 -19.13
N ALA A 105 6.54 4.67 -19.47
CA ALA A 105 6.12 4.56 -20.86
C ALA A 105 6.21 5.91 -21.59
N ILE A 106 5.81 6.99 -20.95
CA ILE A 106 5.92 8.35 -21.50
C ILE A 106 7.38 8.75 -21.68
N GLU A 107 8.23 8.54 -20.69
CA GLU A 107 9.66 8.86 -20.76
C GLU A 107 10.33 8.12 -21.91
N LYS A 108 10.06 6.83 -22.05
CA LYS A 108 10.60 6.03 -23.16
C LYS A 108 10.12 6.54 -24.50
N LYS A 109 8.86 6.90 -24.63
CA LYS A 109 8.31 7.46 -25.88
C LYS A 109 8.96 8.78 -26.24
N VAL A 110 9.17 9.65 -25.26
CA VAL A 110 9.85 10.95 -25.47
C VAL A 110 11.30 10.73 -25.92
N GLU A 111 12.04 9.78 -25.33
CA GLU A 111 13.40 9.44 -25.76
C GLU A 111 13.44 8.97 -27.21
N ASP A 112 12.53 8.07 -27.60
CA ASP A 112 12.44 7.55 -28.96
C ASP A 112 12.12 8.67 -29.95
N GLU A 113 11.22 9.58 -29.61
CA GLU A 113 10.86 10.74 -30.43
C GLU A 113 12.05 11.71 -30.59
N SER A 114 12.83 11.91 -29.51
CA SER A 114 14.01 12.81 -29.60
C SER A 114 15.13 12.22 -30.45
N LYS A 115 15.17 10.91 -30.63
CA LYS A 115 16.13 10.22 -31.51
C LYS A 115 15.72 10.26 -32.98
N MET A 116 14.48 10.63 -33.29
CA MET A 116 13.91 10.70 -34.64
C MET A 116 13.41 12.12 -34.92
N PRO A 117 14.30 13.00 -35.46
CA PRO A 117 13.90 14.38 -35.68
C PRO A 117 12.70 14.57 -36.61
N ASP A 118 12.58 13.72 -37.61
CA ASP A 118 11.47 13.78 -38.55
C ASP A 118 10.12 13.53 -37.90
N VAL A 119 10.05 12.58 -36.96
CA VAL A 119 8.84 12.27 -36.20
C VAL A 119 8.45 13.46 -35.33
N LYS A 120 9.43 14.10 -34.70
CA LYS A 120 9.22 15.27 -33.88
C LYS A 120 8.68 16.44 -34.71
N GLN A 121 9.22 16.66 -35.88
CA GLN A 121 8.75 17.69 -36.78
C GLN A 121 7.32 17.45 -37.24
N ASN A 122 6.98 16.23 -37.59
CA ASN A 122 5.63 15.86 -37.98
C ASN A 122 4.63 16.05 -36.82
N TYR A 123 5.05 15.79 -35.61
CA TYR A 123 4.22 16.01 -34.42
C TYR A 123 3.92 17.50 -34.22
N GLU A 124 4.90 18.36 -34.38
CA GLU A 124 4.74 19.80 -34.24
C GLU A 124 3.82 20.37 -35.36
N GLU A 125 3.98 19.89 -36.59
CA GLU A 125 3.10 20.27 -37.71
C GLU A 125 1.66 19.85 -37.45
N ALA A 126 1.43 18.64 -36.97
CA ALA A 126 0.10 18.13 -36.63
C ALA A 126 -0.53 18.94 -35.50
N LYS A 127 0.27 19.32 -34.51
CA LYS A 127 -0.15 20.15 -33.39
C LYS A 127 -0.59 21.55 -33.86
N ASP A 128 0.17 22.15 -34.75
CA ASP A 128 -0.12 23.45 -35.33
C ASP A 128 -1.41 23.39 -36.18
N ALA A 129 -1.64 22.29 -36.86
CA ALA A 129 -2.85 22.10 -37.66
C ALA A 129 -4.11 22.01 -36.80
N TYR A 130 -4.01 21.55 -35.56
CA TYR A 130 -5.12 21.49 -34.62
C TYR A 130 -5.35 22.80 -33.86
N ASN A 131 -4.39 23.66 -33.86
CA ASN A 131 -4.48 24.99 -33.25
C ASN A 131 -4.93 26.05 -34.27
#